data_ed8ecf2ecb56a1d460ab7e05598537b6
#
_entry.id   ed8ecf2ecb56a1d460ab7e05598537b6
#
_cell.length_a   1.000
_cell.length_b   1.000
_cell.length_c   1.000
_cell.angle_alpha   90.00
_cell.angle_beta   90.00
_cell.angle_gamma   90.00
#
_symmetry.space_group_name_H-M   'P 1'
#
loop_
_entity.id
_entity.type
_entity.pdbx_description
1 polymer ?
#
loop_
_entity_poly.entity_id
_entity_poly.type
_entity_poly.pdbx_seq_one_letter_code
_entity_poly.pdbx_strand_id
1 'polypeptide(L)'
;MEISNNGPKGYETAVSLRMPATWSEFHDALQKARIKDGRSCGNELLYVGYDGLQRGMIGRNVNLYDLNLLAQRLAALTPEENTGMETLLAMEWSRRRGPVSLEHLINLTYNTDACCLAPQVSNLQELGVFLYESEMLSNEAMALLDTMEKGSRFQIELLKLLGEQHKEDHGGVFTSRGYAELGGEIRPVYAYQPGETTYFQRSGAPVVLEVRKGFFNDPQYDNDKTAILNLPAIDKGVWQAAEAVEAVSAEECAFHCTECLIPSLRDAIDEALEDGGLAQVNEFARELAQKKRSWGEAEFIRYKAILAASGQPSLGDAAQLLEEAEQYELLPEVAETWDYAEL
;
A
#
# COMPACT_ATOMS: atom_id res chain seq x y z
N MET A 1 -8.74 -0.64 -5.93
CA MET A 1 -8.99 0.10 -7.19
C MET A 1 -9.49 -0.83 -8.28
N GLU A 2 -10.07 -0.29 -9.31
CA GLU A 2 -10.40 -1.03 -10.54
C GLU A 2 -9.44 -0.62 -11.66
N ILE A 3 -8.92 -1.60 -12.37
CA ILE A 3 -8.02 -1.40 -13.52
C ILE A 3 -8.67 -2.00 -14.77
N SER A 4 -8.50 -1.35 -15.92
CA SER A 4 -9.01 -1.82 -17.20
C SER A 4 -8.07 -1.46 -18.34
N ASN A 5 -8.11 -2.20 -19.44
CA ASN A 5 -7.40 -1.78 -20.63
C ASN A 5 -8.13 -0.57 -21.28
N ASN A 6 -7.38 0.22 -22.07
CA ASN A 6 -7.91 1.41 -22.73
C ASN A 6 -8.65 1.09 -24.05
N GLY A 7 -8.98 -0.19 -24.29
CA GLY A 7 -9.71 -0.63 -25.50
C GLY A 7 -11.21 -0.31 -25.43
N PRO A 8 -11.92 -0.39 -26.57
CA PRO A 8 -13.36 -0.09 -26.65
C PRO A 8 -14.25 -0.92 -25.72
N LYS A 9 -13.78 -2.10 -25.31
CA LYS A 9 -14.45 -3.04 -24.41
C LYS A 9 -13.68 -3.23 -23.10
N GLY A 10 -12.83 -2.29 -22.72
CA GLY A 10 -11.97 -2.41 -21.54
C GLY A 10 -12.75 -2.64 -20.24
N TYR A 11 -13.96 -2.13 -20.15
CA TYR A 11 -14.85 -2.35 -19.00
C TYR A 11 -15.29 -3.81 -18.82
N GLU A 12 -15.34 -4.61 -19.90
CA GLU A 12 -15.70 -6.05 -19.84
C GLU A 12 -14.60 -6.88 -19.15
N THR A 13 -13.37 -6.38 -19.14
CA THR A 13 -12.21 -7.02 -18.51
C THR A 13 -11.68 -6.25 -17.32
N ALA A 14 -12.49 -5.36 -16.74
CA ALA A 14 -12.09 -4.61 -15.56
C ALA A 14 -11.88 -5.55 -14.36
N VAL A 15 -10.79 -5.32 -13.63
CA VAL A 15 -10.36 -6.15 -12.51
C VAL A 15 -10.07 -5.28 -11.30
N SER A 16 -10.54 -5.72 -10.13
CA SER A 16 -10.17 -5.10 -8.86
C SER A 16 -8.75 -5.50 -8.46
N LEU A 17 -7.95 -4.48 -8.11
CA LEU A 17 -6.61 -4.64 -7.57
C LEU A 17 -6.52 -3.90 -6.23
N ARG A 18 -6.18 -4.64 -5.17
CA ARG A 18 -5.87 -4.06 -3.86
C ARG A 18 -4.41 -3.63 -3.82
N MET A 19 -4.14 -2.47 -3.25
CA MET A 19 -2.78 -1.97 -3.09
C MET A 19 -2.50 -1.65 -1.60
N PRO A 20 -1.28 -1.87 -1.13
CA PRO A 20 -0.13 -2.39 -1.87
C PRO A 20 -0.34 -3.83 -2.32
N ALA A 21 0.10 -4.14 -3.53
CA ALA A 21 0.02 -5.47 -4.13
C ALA A 21 1.41 -6.09 -4.23
N THR A 22 1.50 -7.40 -4.08
CA THR A 22 2.71 -8.16 -4.38
C THR A 22 2.95 -8.22 -5.88
N TRP A 23 4.13 -8.67 -6.30
CA TRP A 23 4.43 -8.87 -7.72
C TRP A 23 3.42 -9.79 -8.41
N SER A 24 3.11 -10.91 -7.77
CA SER A 24 2.22 -11.93 -8.31
C SER A 24 0.80 -11.42 -8.44
N GLU A 25 0.27 -10.73 -7.41
CA GLU A 25 -1.06 -10.10 -7.44
C GLU A 25 -1.17 -9.03 -8.52
N PHE A 26 -0.14 -8.18 -8.63
CA PHE A 26 -0.12 -7.10 -9.60
C PHE A 26 -0.14 -7.64 -11.04
N HIS A 27 0.72 -8.60 -11.35
CA HIS A 27 0.78 -9.19 -12.69
C HIS A 27 -0.42 -10.08 -13.01
N ASP A 28 -0.98 -10.78 -12.03
CA ASP A 28 -2.23 -11.51 -12.19
C ASP A 28 -3.39 -10.59 -12.56
N ALA A 29 -3.49 -9.45 -11.89
CA ALA A 29 -4.51 -8.44 -12.21
C ALA A 29 -4.32 -7.83 -13.60
N LEU A 30 -3.07 -7.49 -13.99
CA LEU A 30 -2.77 -7.02 -15.34
C LEU A 30 -3.16 -8.05 -16.42
N GLN A 31 -2.84 -9.32 -16.17
CA GLN A 31 -3.15 -10.42 -17.08
C GLN A 31 -4.67 -10.60 -17.25
N LYS A 32 -5.42 -10.63 -16.14
CA LYS A 32 -6.89 -10.72 -16.16
C LYS A 32 -7.53 -9.51 -16.85
N ALA A 33 -7.02 -8.30 -16.62
CA ALA A 33 -7.48 -7.08 -17.28
C ALA A 33 -6.99 -6.96 -18.73
N ARG A 34 -6.22 -7.93 -19.25
CA ARG A 34 -5.60 -7.91 -20.59
C ARG A 34 -4.77 -6.65 -20.84
N ILE A 35 -4.06 -6.20 -19.82
CA ILE A 35 -3.16 -5.04 -19.87
C ILE A 35 -1.72 -5.57 -20.06
N LYS A 36 -1.07 -5.13 -21.14
CA LYS A 36 0.32 -5.54 -21.42
C LYS A 36 1.35 -4.82 -20.57
N ASP A 37 1.07 -3.56 -20.23
CA ASP A 37 1.98 -2.72 -19.45
C ASP A 37 1.16 -1.81 -18.52
N GLY A 38 1.41 -1.93 -17.21
CA GLY A 38 0.75 -1.15 -16.17
C GLY A 38 1.14 0.34 -16.11
N ARG A 39 2.04 0.81 -16.99
CA ARG A 39 2.46 2.22 -17.04
C ARG A 39 1.39 3.15 -17.59
N SER A 40 0.49 2.65 -18.42
CA SER A 40 -0.59 3.42 -18.99
C SER A 40 -1.81 2.53 -19.22
N CYS A 41 -2.75 2.57 -18.30
CA CYS A 41 -4.01 1.85 -18.39
C CYS A 41 -5.15 2.68 -17.78
N GLY A 42 -6.39 2.33 -18.09
CA GLY A 42 -7.55 2.89 -17.40
C GLY A 42 -7.54 2.43 -15.94
N ASN A 43 -7.71 3.37 -15.03
CA ASN A 43 -7.87 3.06 -13.63
C ASN A 43 -8.95 3.91 -12.98
N GLU A 44 -9.65 3.34 -12.03
CA GLU A 44 -10.58 4.05 -11.16
C GLU A 44 -10.31 3.66 -9.70
N LEU A 45 -10.06 4.68 -8.88
CA LEU A 45 -9.94 4.50 -7.44
C LEU A 45 -11.33 4.38 -6.83
N LEU A 46 -11.75 3.17 -6.49
CA LEU A 46 -13.03 2.89 -5.86
C LEU A 46 -13.04 3.30 -4.39
N TYR A 47 -11.91 3.11 -3.73
CA TYR A 47 -11.72 3.42 -2.33
C TYR A 47 -10.27 3.83 -2.06
N VAL A 48 -10.09 4.87 -1.27
CA VAL A 48 -8.79 5.29 -0.75
C VAL A 48 -8.83 5.13 0.76
N GLY A 49 -8.17 4.10 1.26
CA GLY A 49 -8.15 3.73 2.68
C GLY A 49 -7.11 4.48 3.51
N TYR A 50 -6.57 5.60 3.00
CA TYR A 50 -5.59 6.41 3.70
C TYR A 50 -6.19 7.79 4.01
N ASP A 51 -6.24 8.13 5.30
CA ASP A 51 -6.76 9.42 5.75
C ASP A 51 -5.93 10.58 5.20
N GLY A 52 -6.61 11.63 4.75
CA GLY A 52 -5.95 12.77 4.12
C GLY A 52 -5.74 12.64 2.61
N LEU A 53 -5.66 11.44 2.03
CA LEU A 53 -5.58 11.27 0.59
C LEU A 53 -6.98 11.41 -0.03
N GLN A 54 -7.32 12.63 -0.41
CA GLN A 54 -8.64 12.97 -0.94
C GLN A 54 -8.90 12.34 -2.30
N ARG A 55 -10.15 11.90 -2.53
CA ARG A 55 -10.58 11.42 -3.84
C ARG A 55 -10.37 12.53 -4.90
N GLY A 56 -9.62 12.22 -5.94
CA GLY A 56 -9.25 13.16 -7.00
C GLY A 56 -7.85 13.79 -6.85
N MET A 57 -7.14 13.55 -5.75
CA MET A 57 -5.71 13.88 -5.67
C MET A 57 -4.87 13.00 -6.59
N ILE A 58 -5.28 11.76 -6.80
CA ILE A 58 -4.66 10.87 -7.78
C ILE A 58 -5.48 10.95 -9.07
N GLY A 59 -4.78 11.26 -10.18
CA GLY A 59 -5.39 11.34 -11.51
C GLY A 59 -5.80 9.97 -12.06
N ARG A 60 -6.58 10.01 -13.14
CA ARG A 60 -6.84 8.81 -13.95
C ARG A 60 -5.66 8.55 -14.89
N ASN A 61 -5.47 7.30 -15.30
CA ASN A 61 -4.41 6.88 -16.22
C ASN A 61 -2.98 7.14 -15.66
N VAL A 62 -2.79 6.90 -14.39
CA VAL A 62 -1.46 6.97 -13.76
C VAL A 62 -0.69 5.66 -13.97
N ASN A 63 0.62 5.74 -13.78
CA ASN A 63 1.47 4.56 -13.75
C ASN A 63 1.13 3.71 -12.50
N LEU A 64 0.67 2.48 -12.71
CA LEU A 64 0.26 1.60 -11.62
C LEU A 64 1.44 1.14 -10.75
N TYR A 65 2.65 1.05 -11.32
CA TYR A 65 3.86 0.71 -10.56
C TYR A 65 4.18 1.80 -9.53
N ASP A 66 4.12 3.06 -9.95
CA ASP A 66 4.34 4.20 -9.04
C ASP A 66 3.20 4.30 -8.01
N LEU A 67 1.97 4.00 -8.40
CA LEU A 67 0.84 3.97 -7.48
C LEU A 67 1.00 2.86 -6.43
N ASN A 68 1.49 1.69 -6.83
CA ASN A 68 1.79 0.62 -5.88
C ASN A 68 2.95 0.98 -4.95
N LEU A 69 3.98 1.67 -5.44
CA LEU A 69 5.05 2.21 -4.60
C LEU A 69 4.50 3.20 -3.58
N LEU A 70 3.64 4.13 -4.00
CA LEU A 70 2.99 5.07 -3.08
C LEU A 70 2.23 4.31 -1.98
N ALA A 71 1.45 3.29 -2.35
CA ALA A 71 0.71 2.48 -1.39
C ALA A 71 1.63 1.72 -0.42
N GLN A 72 2.74 1.17 -0.90
CA GLN A 72 3.76 0.53 -0.06
C GLN A 72 4.38 1.52 0.93
N ARG A 73 4.73 2.71 0.45
CA ARG A 73 5.30 3.77 1.30
C ARG A 73 4.31 4.20 2.39
N LEU A 74 3.04 4.43 2.04
CA LEU A 74 2.00 4.82 3.00
C LEU A 74 1.76 3.73 4.05
N ALA A 75 1.79 2.45 3.65
CA ALA A 75 1.63 1.32 4.57
C ALA A 75 2.81 1.12 5.54
N ALA A 76 3.99 1.64 5.19
CA ALA A 76 5.21 1.51 5.98
C ALA A 76 5.50 2.70 6.91
N LEU A 77 4.65 3.75 6.91
CA LEU A 77 4.85 4.92 7.76
C LEU A 77 4.56 4.60 9.23
N THR A 78 5.40 5.09 10.12
CA THR A 78 5.14 5.07 11.56
C THR A 78 3.97 5.99 11.92
N PRO A 79 3.38 5.89 13.14
CA PRO A 79 2.31 6.80 13.57
C PRO A 79 2.67 8.28 13.50
N GLU A 80 3.92 8.63 13.81
CA GLU A 80 4.44 10.01 13.74
C GLU A 80 4.54 10.46 12.28
N GLU A 81 5.14 9.63 11.41
CA GLU A 81 5.26 9.89 9.98
C GLU A 81 3.88 9.99 9.31
N ASN A 82 2.91 9.18 9.74
CA ASN A 82 1.53 9.27 9.27
C ASN A 82 0.91 10.65 9.59
N THR A 83 1.11 11.15 10.80
CA THR A 83 0.63 12.48 11.18
C THR A 83 1.23 13.57 10.28
N GLY A 84 2.53 13.50 10.03
CA GLY A 84 3.22 14.40 9.11
C GLY A 84 2.68 14.30 7.67
N MET A 85 2.55 13.08 7.15
CA MET A 85 2.04 12.84 5.80
C MET A 85 0.61 13.36 5.61
N GLU A 86 -0.30 13.07 6.54
CA GLU A 86 -1.68 13.58 6.46
C GLU A 86 -1.74 15.11 6.52
N THR A 87 -0.84 15.72 7.29
CA THR A 87 -0.70 17.17 7.35
C THR A 87 -0.24 17.73 6.00
N LEU A 88 0.80 17.17 5.39
CA LEU A 88 1.27 17.54 4.06
C LEU A 88 0.20 17.39 2.98
N LEU A 89 -0.56 16.27 3.01
CA LEU A 89 -1.69 16.06 2.09
C LEU A 89 -2.79 17.11 2.27
N ALA A 90 -3.11 17.48 3.51
CA ALA A 90 -4.09 18.53 3.79
C ALA A 90 -3.62 19.88 3.27
N MET A 91 -2.32 20.18 3.38
CA MET A 91 -1.72 21.39 2.80
C MET A 91 -1.83 21.38 1.27
N GLU A 92 -1.46 20.28 0.62
CA GLU A 92 -1.58 20.16 -0.84
C GLU A 92 -3.03 20.31 -1.31
N TRP A 93 -3.98 19.67 -0.64
CA TRP A 93 -5.40 19.77 -0.97
C TRP A 93 -5.95 21.19 -0.79
N SER A 94 -5.50 21.91 0.24
CA SER A 94 -5.92 23.30 0.49
C SER A 94 -5.40 24.26 -0.57
N ARG A 95 -4.21 23.98 -1.11
CA ARG A 95 -3.56 24.83 -2.11
C ARG A 95 -4.15 24.64 -3.51
N ARG A 96 -4.52 23.41 -3.89
CA ARG A 96 -4.85 23.13 -5.29
C ARG A 96 -5.95 22.06 -5.43
N ARG A 97 -6.90 21.87 -4.83
CA ARG A 97 -8.04 20.95 -4.98
C ARG A 97 -8.10 20.18 -6.32
N GLY A 98 -7.10 19.39 -6.64
CA GLY A 98 -7.01 18.69 -7.91
C GLY A 98 -5.91 17.64 -7.93
N PRO A 99 -5.68 16.96 -9.08
CA PRO A 99 -4.67 15.93 -9.19
C PRO A 99 -3.27 16.43 -8.85
N VAL A 100 -2.56 15.66 -8.06
CA VAL A 100 -1.16 15.83 -7.70
C VAL A 100 -0.37 14.72 -8.41
N SER A 101 0.84 15.00 -8.87
CA SER A 101 1.66 13.96 -9.51
C SER A 101 2.02 12.88 -8.50
N LEU A 102 2.08 11.62 -8.94
CA LEU A 102 2.49 10.51 -8.08
C LEU A 102 3.91 10.70 -7.57
N GLU A 103 4.82 11.22 -8.40
CA GLU A 103 6.18 11.58 -7.99
C GLU A 103 6.18 12.52 -6.78
N HIS A 104 5.35 13.57 -6.81
CA HIS A 104 5.25 14.49 -5.69
C HIS A 104 4.69 13.81 -4.44
N LEU A 105 3.59 13.04 -4.57
CA LEU A 105 3.01 12.28 -3.45
C LEU A 105 4.00 11.29 -2.85
N ILE A 106 4.78 10.59 -3.68
CA ILE A 106 5.82 9.67 -3.22
C ILE A 106 6.92 10.46 -2.48
N ASN A 107 7.36 11.60 -3.01
CA ASN A 107 8.34 12.44 -2.33
C ASN A 107 7.84 12.93 -0.97
N LEU A 108 6.56 13.26 -0.82
CA LEU A 108 5.99 13.63 0.49
C LEU A 108 6.18 12.52 1.53
N THR A 109 6.09 11.23 1.15
CA THR A 109 6.29 10.11 2.10
C THR A 109 7.72 10.01 2.66
N TYR A 110 8.68 10.69 2.05
CA TYR A 110 10.06 10.78 2.53
C TYR A 110 10.39 12.09 3.24
N ASN A 111 9.40 12.99 3.36
CA ASN A 111 9.54 14.32 3.93
C ASN A 111 8.45 14.58 4.98
N THR A 112 8.02 13.57 5.68
CA THR A 112 6.94 13.67 6.69
C THR A 112 7.31 14.57 7.86
N ASP A 113 8.60 14.77 8.10
CA ASP A 113 9.20 15.68 9.09
C ASP A 113 9.32 17.12 8.61
N ALA A 114 9.06 17.40 7.32
CA ALA A 114 9.18 18.74 6.76
C ALA A 114 8.02 19.68 7.14
N CYS A 115 6.98 19.19 7.81
CA CYS A 115 5.87 20.04 8.25
C CYS A 115 5.93 20.32 9.75
N CYS A 116 5.58 21.56 10.12
CA CYS A 116 5.29 21.96 11.49
C CYS A 116 3.78 22.03 11.66
N LEU A 117 3.29 21.40 12.73
CA LEU A 117 1.86 21.39 13.07
C LEU A 117 1.67 22.08 14.42
N ALA A 118 0.84 23.10 14.46
CA ALA A 118 0.31 23.68 15.70
C ALA A 118 -1.08 23.07 15.96
N PRO A 119 -1.17 22.03 16.81
CA PRO A 119 -2.44 21.31 17.07
C PRO A 119 -3.48 22.27 17.65
N GLN A 120 -4.76 22.05 17.30
CA GLN A 120 -5.90 22.82 17.81
C GLN A 120 -5.95 24.31 17.42
N VAL A 121 -4.99 24.81 16.64
CA VAL A 121 -5.02 26.16 16.07
C VAL A 121 -5.85 26.14 14.79
N SER A 122 -7.06 26.70 14.83
CA SER A 122 -8.05 26.57 13.77
C SER A 122 -8.38 27.88 13.04
N ASN A 123 -7.88 29.02 13.54
CA ASN A 123 -8.12 30.34 12.98
C ASN A 123 -6.95 31.32 13.25
N LEU A 124 -7.01 32.47 12.60
CA LEU A 124 -5.94 33.49 12.66
C LEU A 124 -5.70 34.04 14.08
N GLN A 125 -6.75 34.19 14.89
CA GLN A 125 -6.61 34.67 16.26
C GLN A 125 -5.89 33.62 17.11
N GLU A 126 -6.29 32.37 17.03
CA GLU A 126 -5.64 31.27 17.76
C GLU A 126 -4.18 31.09 17.30
N LEU A 127 -3.90 31.29 16.00
CA LEU A 127 -2.53 31.30 15.50
C LEU A 127 -1.71 32.44 16.13
N GLY A 128 -2.24 33.65 16.19
CA GLY A 128 -1.56 34.75 16.86
C GLY A 128 -1.32 34.50 18.34
N VAL A 129 -2.27 33.90 19.05
CA VAL A 129 -2.10 33.48 20.46
C VAL A 129 -1.01 32.43 20.57
N PHE A 130 -1.01 31.41 19.72
CA PHE A 130 0.01 30.36 19.70
C PHE A 130 1.41 30.92 19.46
N LEU A 131 1.56 31.84 18.50
CA LEU A 131 2.83 32.51 18.20
C LEU A 131 3.32 33.37 19.38
N TYR A 132 2.40 34.03 20.07
CA TYR A 132 2.73 34.84 21.25
C TYR A 132 3.16 33.96 22.44
N GLU A 133 2.39 32.90 22.73
CA GLU A 133 2.68 31.96 23.85
C GLU A 133 3.96 31.12 23.60
N SER A 134 4.30 30.86 22.33
CA SER A 134 5.51 30.15 21.91
C SER A 134 6.72 31.06 21.70
N GLU A 135 6.61 32.35 21.99
CA GLU A 135 7.68 33.36 21.81
C GLU A 135 8.21 33.42 20.36
N MET A 136 7.35 33.15 19.37
CA MET A 136 7.71 33.13 17.95
C MET A 136 7.49 34.48 17.26
N LEU A 137 7.00 35.47 17.96
CA LEU A 137 6.83 36.85 17.44
C LEU A 137 8.10 37.66 17.61
N SER A 138 8.19 38.80 16.87
CA SER A 138 9.30 39.75 17.06
C SER A 138 9.27 40.34 18.47
N ASN A 139 10.45 40.77 18.97
CA ASN A 139 10.56 41.40 20.28
C ASN A 139 9.66 42.64 20.41
N GLU A 140 9.49 43.40 19.31
CA GLU A 140 8.65 44.59 19.27
C GLU A 140 7.16 44.23 19.40
N ALA A 141 6.71 43.16 18.70
CA ALA A 141 5.34 42.68 18.79
C ALA A 141 5.04 42.10 20.19
N MET A 142 5.99 41.35 20.75
CA MET A 142 5.89 40.82 22.12
C MET A 142 5.74 41.94 23.13
N ALA A 143 6.66 42.94 23.11
CA ALA A 143 6.63 44.08 24.00
C ALA A 143 5.34 44.90 23.89
N LEU A 144 4.80 45.06 22.69
CA LEU A 144 3.55 45.75 22.46
C LEU A 144 2.36 44.99 23.08
N LEU A 145 2.28 43.67 22.84
CA LEU A 145 1.23 42.79 23.41
C LEU A 145 1.25 42.79 24.96
N ASP A 146 2.45 42.81 25.56
CA ASP A 146 2.63 42.81 27.01
C ASP A 146 2.13 44.11 27.67
N THR A 147 2.08 45.23 26.93
CA THR A 147 1.50 46.47 27.41
C THR A 147 -0.02 46.53 27.33
N MET A 148 -0.65 45.62 26.62
CA MET A 148 -2.09 45.62 26.40
C MET A 148 -2.85 44.87 27.51
N GLU A 149 -4.07 45.33 27.80
CA GLU A 149 -4.97 44.59 28.68
C GLU A 149 -5.35 43.24 28.05
N LYS A 150 -5.14 42.17 28.82
CA LYS A 150 -5.41 40.81 28.36
C LYS A 150 -6.89 40.63 27.99
N GLY A 151 -7.12 40.16 26.76
CA GLY A 151 -8.46 39.97 26.21
C GLY A 151 -9.13 41.25 25.72
N SER A 152 -8.42 42.40 25.70
CA SER A 152 -8.94 43.63 25.11
C SER A 152 -9.15 43.45 23.60
N ARG A 153 -10.13 44.20 23.06
CA ARG A 153 -10.41 44.19 21.63
C ARG A 153 -9.16 44.50 20.77
N PHE A 154 -8.33 45.40 21.23
CA PHE A 154 -7.11 45.77 20.52
C PHE A 154 -6.07 44.64 20.54
N GLN A 155 -5.90 43.96 21.66
CA GLN A 155 -5.02 42.81 21.75
C GLN A 155 -5.50 41.67 20.81
N ILE A 156 -6.79 41.38 20.80
CA ILE A 156 -7.40 40.35 19.93
C ILE A 156 -7.17 40.66 18.44
N GLU A 157 -7.43 41.92 18.03
CA GLU A 157 -7.23 42.33 16.64
C GLU A 157 -5.74 42.29 16.24
N LEU A 158 -4.84 42.69 17.14
CA LEU A 158 -3.40 42.62 16.87
C LEU A 158 -2.93 41.17 16.75
N LEU A 159 -3.34 40.27 17.64
CA LEU A 159 -3.00 38.85 17.54
C LEU A 159 -3.51 38.23 16.22
N LYS A 160 -4.72 38.58 15.82
CA LYS A 160 -5.27 38.13 14.53
C LYS A 160 -4.45 38.64 13.33
N LEU A 161 -4.03 39.90 13.33
CA LEU A 161 -3.19 40.48 12.28
C LEU A 161 -1.82 39.78 12.22
N LEU A 162 -1.21 39.54 13.39
CA LEU A 162 0.07 38.83 13.48
C LEU A 162 -0.04 37.38 12.98
N GLY A 163 -1.12 36.69 13.31
CA GLY A 163 -1.41 35.37 12.79
C GLY A 163 -1.65 35.36 11.26
N GLU A 164 -2.31 36.38 10.73
CA GLU A 164 -2.52 36.54 9.29
C GLU A 164 -1.19 36.79 8.56
N GLN A 165 -0.38 37.69 9.06
CA GLN A 165 0.95 37.98 8.50
C GLN A 165 1.83 36.72 8.51
N HIS A 166 1.93 36.03 9.65
CA HIS A 166 2.70 34.77 9.74
C HIS A 166 2.25 33.75 8.71
N LYS A 167 0.92 33.54 8.60
CA LYS A 167 0.35 32.61 7.63
C LYS A 167 0.69 32.98 6.18
N GLU A 168 0.69 34.30 5.84
CA GLU A 168 1.04 34.75 4.50
C GLU A 168 2.55 34.57 4.23
N ASP A 169 3.40 34.90 5.19
CA ASP A 169 4.86 34.85 5.06
C ASP A 169 5.36 33.39 4.94
N HIS A 170 4.72 32.44 5.66
CA HIS A 170 5.12 31.02 5.70
C HIS A 170 4.26 30.12 4.82
N GLY A 171 3.20 30.65 4.19
CA GLY A 171 2.34 29.90 3.29
C GLY A 171 1.61 28.72 3.96
N GLY A 172 1.36 28.83 5.28
CA GLY A 172 0.67 27.80 6.04
C GLY A 172 -0.83 27.74 5.78
N VAL A 173 -1.46 26.65 6.22
CA VAL A 173 -2.88 26.38 6.03
C VAL A 173 -3.54 25.87 7.30
N PHE A 174 -4.82 26.19 7.49
CA PHE A 174 -5.64 25.56 8.53
C PHE A 174 -6.16 24.23 8.03
N THR A 175 -5.95 23.18 8.81
CA THR A 175 -6.38 21.81 8.55
C THR A 175 -7.35 21.35 9.66
N SER A 176 -7.97 20.20 9.49
CA SER A 176 -8.77 19.58 10.55
C SER A 176 -7.95 19.21 11.81
N ARG A 177 -6.62 19.18 11.70
CA ARG A 177 -5.70 18.84 12.80
C ARG A 177 -5.09 20.04 13.47
N GLY A 178 -5.22 21.23 12.89
CA GLY A 178 -4.63 22.48 13.35
C GLY A 178 -4.03 23.28 12.22
N TYR A 179 -3.25 24.30 12.56
CA TYR A 179 -2.46 25.08 11.61
C TYR A 179 -1.19 24.32 11.24
N ALA A 180 -0.92 24.26 9.94
CA ALA A 180 0.22 23.56 9.38
C ALA A 180 1.00 24.44 8.42
N GLU A 181 2.33 24.40 8.50
CA GLU A 181 3.24 25.05 7.59
C GLU A 181 4.45 24.17 7.29
N LEU A 182 5.20 24.50 6.24
CA LEU A 182 6.46 23.82 5.96
C LEU A 182 7.57 24.40 6.85
N GLY A 183 8.17 23.54 7.67
CA GLY A 183 9.38 23.86 8.45
C GLY A 183 10.66 23.75 7.63
N GLY A 184 10.57 23.28 6.38
CA GLY A 184 11.70 23.11 5.47
C GLY A 184 11.27 22.87 4.03
N GLU A 185 12.24 22.76 3.13
CA GLU A 185 11.97 22.41 1.74
C GLU A 185 11.67 20.92 1.58
N ILE A 186 10.68 20.59 0.76
CA ILE A 186 10.44 19.20 0.33
C ILE A 186 11.62 18.78 -0.55
N ARG A 187 12.38 17.80 -0.07
CA ARG A 187 13.55 17.28 -0.77
C ARG A 187 13.12 16.23 -1.79
N PRO A 188 13.51 16.35 -3.07
CA PRO A 188 13.24 15.32 -4.05
C PRO A 188 14.12 14.09 -3.74
N VAL A 189 13.52 13.05 -3.17
CA VAL A 189 14.19 11.78 -2.84
C VAL A 189 13.95 10.74 -3.92
N TYR A 190 12.76 10.76 -4.50
CA TYR A 190 12.34 9.90 -5.58
C TYR A 190 12.35 10.66 -6.89
N ALA A 191 13.09 10.17 -7.87
CA ALA A 191 13.06 10.67 -9.23
C ALA A 191 12.40 9.61 -10.13
N TYR A 192 11.28 9.94 -10.75
CA TYR A 192 10.64 9.06 -11.71
C TYR A 192 11.51 8.92 -12.95
N GLN A 193 11.89 7.68 -13.27
CA GLN A 193 12.55 7.36 -14.53
C GLN A 193 11.58 6.54 -15.40
N PRO A 194 11.14 7.06 -16.56
CA PRO A 194 10.27 6.31 -17.45
C PRO A 194 10.93 4.98 -17.83
N GLY A 195 10.27 3.89 -17.51
CA GLY A 195 10.80 2.54 -17.77
C GLY A 195 11.25 1.76 -16.56
N GLU A 196 11.46 2.37 -15.43
CA GLU A 196 11.75 1.65 -14.19
C GLU A 196 10.50 0.91 -13.67
N THR A 197 10.70 -0.38 -13.38
CA THR A 197 9.66 -1.27 -12.81
C THR A 197 10.20 -1.98 -11.57
N THR A 198 11.12 -1.34 -10.84
CA THR A 198 11.96 -1.95 -9.81
C THR A 198 11.35 -1.97 -8.41
N TYR A 199 10.07 -1.60 -8.29
CA TYR A 199 9.43 -1.39 -6.99
C TYR A 199 8.91 -2.64 -6.30
N PHE A 200 9.15 -3.82 -6.87
CA PHE A 200 8.77 -5.08 -6.27
C PHE A 200 10.00 -5.85 -5.81
N GLN A 201 10.02 -6.20 -4.55
CA GLN A 201 10.97 -7.19 -4.05
C GLN A 201 10.50 -8.58 -4.49
N ARG A 202 11.32 -9.29 -5.28
CA ARG A 202 11.04 -10.64 -5.73
C ARG A 202 11.93 -11.63 -5.02
N SER A 203 11.34 -12.55 -4.28
CA SER A 203 12.09 -13.69 -3.76
C SER A 203 12.42 -14.73 -4.82
N GLY A 204 11.62 -14.76 -5.91
CA GLY A 204 11.65 -15.82 -6.92
C GLY A 204 11.03 -17.13 -6.47
N ALA A 205 10.70 -17.30 -5.21
CA ALA A 205 10.01 -18.45 -4.65
C ALA A 205 8.53 -18.47 -5.08
N PRO A 206 7.93 -19.64 -5.30
CA PRO A 206 6.51 -19.73 -5.64
C PRO A 206 5.57 -19.41 -4.47
N VAL A 207 6.02 -19.57 -3.23
CA VAL A 207 5.31 -19.20 -2.01
C VAL A 207 6.30 -18.54 -1.06
N VAL A 208 5.88 -17.46 -0.42
CA VAL A 208 6.66 -16.72 0.60
C VAL A 208 5.82 -16.60 1.84
N LEU A 209 6.38 -17.01 2.97
CA LEU A 209 5.73 -16.92 4.27
C LEU A 209 6.43 -15.88 5.15
N GLU A 210 5.64 -15.11 5.87
CA GLU A 210 6.08 -14.40 7.05
C GLU A 210 5.99 -15.35 8.25
N VAL A 211 7.02 -15.34 9.07
CA VAL A 211 7.15 -16.19 10.26
C VAL A 211 7.21 -15.30 11.49
N ARG A 212 6.44 -15.63 12.52
CA ARG A 212 6.47 -14.99 13.83
C ARG A 212 6.47 -16.05 14.92
N LYS A 213 7.00 -15.71 16.09
CA LYS A 213 6.85 -16.58 17.26
C LYS A 213 5.42 -16.45 17.81
N GLY A 214 4.80 -17.58 18.16
CA GLY A 214 3.44 -17.64 18.69
C GLY A 214 2.39 -17.47 17.60
N PHE A 215 1.27 -16.82 17.92
CA PHE A 215 0.15 -16.63 17.00
C PHE A 215 0.12 -15.21 16.46
N PHE A 216 -0.27 -15.05 15.20
CA PHE A 216 -0.57 -13.73 14.64
C PHE A 216 -1.70 -13.10 15.47
N ASN A 217 -1.52 -11.82 15.85
CA ASN A 217 -2.44 -11.06 16.69
C ASN A 217 -2.53 -11.49 18.17
N ASP A 218 -1.62 -12.28 18.71
CA ASP A 218 -1.54 -12.55 20.13
C ASP A 218 -0.65 -11.51 20.85
N PRO A 219 -1.22 -10.65 21.73
CA PRO A 219 -0.45 -9.61 22.42
C PRO A 219 0.66 -10.14 23.33
N GLN A 220 0.62 -11.42 23.74
CA GLN A 220 1.68 -12.04 24.55
C GLN A 220 2.96 -12.28 23.75
N TYR A 221 2.86 -12.34 22.42
CA TYR A 221 3.95 -12.60 21.49
C TYR A 221 4.23 -11.40 20.59
N ASP A 222 3.85 -10.20 21.03
CA ASP A 222 4.16 -8.94 20.35
C ASP A 222 5.66 -8.64 20.52
N ASN A 223 6.46 -9.53 19.92
CA ASN A 223 7.84 -9.25 19.61
C ASN A 223 7.85 -8.82 18.15
N ASP A 224 8.29 -7.62 17.85
CA ASP A 224 8.40 -7.05 16.51
C ASP A 224 9.29 -7.88 15.54
N LYS A 225 9.67 -9.12 15.94
CA LYS A 225 10.55 -9.99 15.18
C LYS A 225 9.77 -10.80 14.18
N THR A 226 10.03 -10.54 12.93
CA THR A 226 9.51 -11.33 11.81
C THR A 226 10.66 -11.92 11.01
N ALA A 227 10.45 -13.06 10.39
CA ALA A 227 11.36 -13.65 9.42
C ALA A 227 10.61 -14.02 8.14
N ILE A 228 11.34 -14.11 7.05
CA ILE A 228 10.79 -14.53 5.75
C ILE A 228 11.26 -15.95 5.44
N LEU A 229 10.31 -16.83 5.15
CA LEU A 229 10.57 -18.19 4.71
C LEU A 229 10.13 -18.37 3.25
N ASN A 230 11.11 -18.57 2.37
CA ASN A 230 10.86 -18.85 0.96
C ASN A 230 10.65 -20.37 0.76
N LEU A 231 9.50 -20.76 0.21
CA LEU A 231 9.21 -22.16 -0.09
C LEU A 231 9.37 -22.45 -1.60
N PRO A 232 9.82 -23.66 -1.98
CA PRO A 232 10.12 -24.78 -1.09
C PRO A 232 11.40 -24.59 -0.29
N ALA A 233 11.34 -24.93 0.99
CA ALA A 233 12.47 -24.88 1.90
C ALA A 233 12.90 -26.28 2.34
N ILE A 234 14.16 -26.41 2.71
CA ILE A 234 14.69 -27.59 3.42
C ILE A 234 14.57 -27.34 4.93
N ASP A 235 14.65 -28.38 5.75
CA ASP A 235 14.51 -28.31 7.22
C ASP A 235 15.42 -27.24 7.84
N LYS A 236 16.66 -27.09 7.32
CA LYS A 236 17.57 -26.06 7.78
C LYS A 236 17.02 -24.64 7.56
N GLY A 237 16.32 -24.39 6.46
CA GLY A 237 15.72 -23.08 6.18
C GLY A 237 14.56 -22.77 7.14
N VAL A 238 13.72 -23.78 7.43
CA VAL A 238 12.64 -23.66 8.41
C VAL A 238 13.20 -23.38 9.80
N TRP A 239 14.22 -24.12 10.19
CA TRP A 239 14.91 -23.91 11.49
C TRP A 239 15.52 -22.52 11.60
N GLN A 240 16.19 -22.02 10.56
CA GLN A 240 16.78 -20.67 10.55
C GLN A 240 15.70 -19.58 10.67
N ALA A 241 14.53 -19.76 10.06
CA ALA A 241 13.44 -18.83 10.20
C ALA A 241 12.86 -18.81 11.62
N ALA A 242 12.72 -19.99 12.26
CA ALA A 242 12.31 -20.11 13.65
C ALA A 242 13.34 -19.46 14.61
N GLU A 243 14.62 -19.70 14.41
CA GLU A 243 15.69 -19.09 15.22
C GLU A 243 15.68 -17.55 15.09
N ALA A 244 15.43 -17.02 13.90
CA ALA A 244 15.39 -15.57 13.65
C ALA A 244 14.28 -14.85 14.44
N VAL A 245 13.21 -15.56 14.78
CA VAL A 245 12.11 -15.07 15.64
C VAL A 245 12.21 -15.56 17.09
N GLU A 246 13.37 -16.11 17.48
CA GLU A 246 13.65 -16.62 18.83
C GLU A 246 12.72 -17.78 19.25
N ALA A 247 12.22 -18.56 18.29
CA ALA A 247 11.51 -19.79 18.56
C ALA A 247 12.48 -20.99 18.64
N VAL A 248 12.13 -21.98 19.46
CA VAL A 248 12.95 -23.21 19.64
C VAL A 248 12.65 -24.21 18.54
N SER A 249 11.45 -24.17 17.98
CA SER A 249 11.03 -25.06 16.90
C SER A 249 9.98 -24.40 16.01
N ALA A 250 9.68 -25.02 14.87
CA ALA A 250 8.65 -24.55 13.96
C ALA A 250 7.23 -24.61 14.55
N GLU A 251 6.99 -25.53 15.53
CA GLU A 251 5.70 -25.63 16.22
C GLU A 251 5.41 -24.42 17.13
N GLU A 252 6.44 -23.67 17.50
CA GLU A 252 6.26 -22.40 18.24
C GLU A 252 6.04 -21.21 17.32
N CYS A 253 6.02 -21.41 16.01
CA CYS A 253 5.88 -20.35 15.01
C CYS A 253 4.49 -20.34 14.42
N ALA A 254 3.97 -19.12 14.18
CA ALA A 254 2.89 -18.88 13.25
C ALA A 254 3.45 -18.51 11.88
N PHE A 255 2.77 -18.94 10.83
CA PHE A 255 3.13 -18.70 9.44
C PHE A 255 1.97 -18.02 8.73
N HIS A 256 2.27 -17.03 7.89
CA HIS A 256 1.29 -16.32 7.07
C HIS A 256 1.81 -16.15 5.65
N CYS A 257 0.98 -16.44 4.66
CA CYS A 257 1.35 -16.32 3.25
C CYS A 257 1.36 -14.87 2.79
N THR A 258 2.54 -14.29 2.59
CA THR A 258 2.70 -12.92 2.10
C THR A 258 2.70 -12.83 0.59
N GLU A 259 3.20 -13.87 -0.12
CA GLU A 259 3.18 -13.94 -1.57
C GLU A 259 3.00 -15.38 -2.06
N CYS A 260 2.17 -15.54 -3.08
CA CYS A 260 2.03 -16.79 -3.83
C CYS A 260 2.05 -16.52 -5.33
N LEU A 261 2.75 -17.37 -6.10
CA LEU A 261 2.78 -17.31 -7.57
C LEU A 261 1.36 -17.38 -8.18
N ILE A 262 0.45 -18.03 -7.48
CA ILE A 262 -0.99 -18.09 -7.79
C ILE A 262 -1.74 -17.36 -6.68
N PRO A 263 -2.03 -16.06 -6.82
CA PRO A 263 -2.56 -15.23 -5.72
C PRO A 263 -3.89 -15.73 -5.13
N SER A 264 -4.72 -16.37 -5.94
CA SER A 264 -6.01 -16.92 -5.49
C SER A 264 -5.88 -18.08 -4.49
N LEU A 265 -4.69 -18.64 -4.28
CA LEU A 265 -4.44 -19.72 -3.33
C LEU A 265 -3.91 -19.22 -1.97
N ARG A 266 -3.74 -17.93 -1.76
CA ARG A 266 -3.21 -17.41 -0.49
C ARG A 266 -4.06 -17.81 0.71
N ASP A 267 -5.37 -17.65 0.60
CA ASP A 267 -6.30 -18.01 1.68
C ASP A 267 -6.27 -19.51 1.97
N ALA A 268 -6.22 -20.36 0.94
CA ALA A 268 -6.10 -21.82 1.10
C ALA A 268 -4.75 -22.26 1.70
N ILE A 269 -3.68 -21.51 1.42
CA ILE A 269 -2.38 -21.73 2.04
C ILE A 269 -2.42 -21.34 3.53
N ASP A 270 -3.01 -20.20 3.87
CA ASP A 270 -3.13 -19.74 5.24
C ASP A 270 -4.01 -20.69 6.07
N GLU A 271 -5.14 -21.17 5.52
CA GLU A 271 -5.98 -22.17 6.15
C GLU A 271 -5.21 -23.49 6.42
N ALA A 272 -4.42 -23.94 5.45
CA ALA A 272 -3.59 -25.15 5.64
C ALA A 272 -2.49 -24.92 6.71
N LEU A 273 -1.94 -23.71 6.82
CA LEU A 273 -0.92 -23.36 7.83
C LEU A 273 -1.52 -23.29 9.24
N GLU A 274 -2.75 -22.79 9.39
CA GLU A 274 -3.47 -22.77 10.67
C GLU A 274 -3.72 -24.20 11.20
N ASP A 275 -3.94 -25.16 10.32
CA ASP A 275 -4.07 -26.58 10.65
C ASP A 275 -2.72 -27.29 10.89
N GLY A 276 -1.62 -26.55 10.92
CA GLY A 276 -0.27 -27.12 11.10
C GLY A 276 0.33 -27.75 9.86
N GLY A 277 -0.24 -27.48 8.69
CA GLY A 277 0.13 -28.10 7.40
C GLY A 277 1.36 -27.50 6.70
N LEU A 278 2.36 -26.96 7.42
CA LEU A 278 3.58 -26.41 6.81
C LEU A 278 4.25 -27.41 5.84
N ALA A 279 4.28 -28.68 6.19
CA ALA A 279 4.84 -29.73 5.31
C ALA A 279 4.06 -29.86 3.99
N GLN A 280 2.73 -29.79 4.05
CA GLN A 280 1.85 -29.84 2.87
C GLN A 280 2.07 -28.60 1.99
N VAL A 281 2.11 -27.41 2.60
CA VAL A 281 2.38 -26.15 1.87
C VAL A 281 3.76 -26.19 1.21
N ASN A 282 4.79 -26.73 1.90
CA ASN A 282 6.12 -26.88 1.34
C ASN A 282 6.18 -27.85 0.17
N GLU A 283 5.43 -28.96 0.22
CA GLU A 283 5.31 -29.90 -0.90
C GLU A 283 4.62 -29.26 -2.11
N PHE A 284 3.46 -28.60 -1.89
CA PHE A 284 2.79 -27.85 -2.94
C PHE A 284 3.70 -26.80 -3.59
N ALA A 285 4.46 -26.05 -2.77
CA ALA A 285 5.42 -25.09 -3.28
C ALA A 285 6.52 -25.75 -4.12
N ARG A 286 6.92 -26.99 -3.81
CA ARG A 286 7.92 -27.75 -4.57
C ARG A 286 7.37 -28.14 -5.95
N GLU A 287 6.14 -28.63 -5.99
CA GLU A 287 5.46 -28.97 -7.24
C GLU A 287 5.26 -27.73 -8.12
N LEU A 288 4.79 -26.63 -7.51
CA LEU A 288 4.63 -25.35 -8.21
C LEU A 288 5.95 -24.80 -8.75
N ALA A 289 7.06 -24.99 -8.00
CA ALA A 289 8.41 -24.63 -8.48
C ALA A 289 8.86 -25.49 -9.67
N GLN A 290 8.48 -26.76 -9.71
CA GLN A 290 8.76 -27.65 -10.86
C GLN A 290 7.97 -27.20 -12.08
N LYS A 291 6.67 -26.95 -11.93
CA LYS A 291 5.82 -26.45 -13.02
C LYS A 291 6.32 -25.08 -13.53
N LYS A 292 6.77 -24.20 -12.64
CA LYS A 292 7.38 -22.90 -13.03
C LYS A 292 8.59 -23.01 -13.95
N ARG A 293 9.31 -24.13 -13.91
CA ARG A 293 10.47 -24.40 -14.78
C ARG A 293 10.08 -24.97 -16.13
N SER A 294 8.96 -25.67 -16.22
CA SER A 294 8.51 -26.39 -17.41
C SER A 294 7.34 -25.72 -18.13
N TRP A 295 6.51 -24.98 -17.42
CA TRP A 295 5.33 -24.33 -17.97
C TRP A 295 5.67 -22.94 -18.51
N GLY A 296 5.02 -22.56 -19.61
CA GLY A 296 4.93 -21.21 -20.11
C GLY A 296 3.72 -20.47 -19.54
N GLU A 297 3.46 -19.29 -20.09
CA GLU A 297 2.36 -18.44 -19.67
C GLU A 297 0.98 -19.10 -19.89
N ALA A 298 0.81 -19.82 -20.99
CA ALA A 298 -0.46 -20.45 -21.36
C ALA A 298 -0.88 -21.53 -20.34
N GLU A 299 0.07 -22.34 -19.87
CA GLU A 299 -0.19 -23.38 -18.88
C GLU A 299 -0.57 -22.77 -17.53
N PHE A 300 0.07 -21.69 -17.11
CA PHE A 300 -0.32 -20.97 -15.90
C PHE A 300 -1.69 -20.32 -16.02
N ILE A 301 -2.05 -19.74 -17.16
CA ILE A 301 -3.39 -19.20 -17.41
C ILE A 301 -4.43 -20.32 -17.30
N ARG A 302 -4.15 -21.47 -17.91
CA ARG A 302 -5.02 -22.65 -17.83
C ARG A 302 -5.25 -23.07 -16.37
N TYR A 303 -4.18 -23.23 -15.60
CA TYR A 303 -4.29 -23.63 -14.20
C TYR A 303 -5.08 -22.62 -13.36
N LYS A 304 -4.82 -21.31 -13.53
CA LYS A 304 -5.60 -20.25 -12.87
C LYS A 304 -7.08 -20.27 -13.24
N ALA A 305 -7.40 -20.59 -14.51
CA ALA A 305 -8.78 -20.71 -14.97
C ALA A 305 -9.48 -21.93 -14.35
N ILE A 306 -8.79 -23.06 -14.23
CA ILE A 306 -9.29 -24.26 -13.56
C ILE A 306 -9.60 -23.97 -12.09
N LEU A 307 -8.69 -23.32 -11.37
CA LEU A 307 -8.90 -22.91 -9.97
C LEU A 307 -10.11 -21.96 -9.83
N ALA A 308 -10.24 -20.98 -10.72
CA ALA A 308 -11.37 -20.06 -10.72
C ALA A 308 -12.71 -20.79 -10.98
N ALA A 309 -12.73 -21.78 -11.89
CA ALA A 309 -13.92 -22.58 -12.17
C ALA A 309 -14.28 -23.54 -11.02
N SER A 310 -13.30 -23.95 -10.22
CA SER A 310 -13.51 -24.81 -9.05
C SER A 310 -14.00 -24.06 -7.81
N GLY A 311 -14.11 -22.73 -7.87
CA GLY A 311 -14.52 -21.88 -6.76
C GLY A 311 -13.38 -21.55 -5.82
N GLN A 312 -13.49 -21.96 -4.56
CA GLN A 312 -12.41 -21.80 -3.56
C GLN A 312 -11.89 -23.20 -3.18
N PRO A 313 -10.96 -23.77 -3.97
CA PRO A 313 -10.43 -25.08 -3.68
C PRO A 313 -9.54 -25.05 -2.44
N SER A 314 -9.58 -26.13 -1.65
CA SER A 314 -8.58 -26.37 -0.62
C SER A 314 -7.18 -26.50 -1.22
N LEU A 315 -6.13 -26.39 -0.40
CA LEU A 315 -4.76 -26.59 -0.89
C LEU A 315 -4.56 -28.02 -1.46
N GLY A 316 -5.23 -29.02 -0.90
CA GLY A 316 -5.20 -30.39 -1.41
C GLY A 316 -5.84 -30.52 -2.79
N ASP A 317 -7.03 -29.92 -2.98
CA ASP A 317 -7.69 -29.88 -4.29
C ASP A 317 -6.84 -29.12 -5.33
N ALA A 318 -6.24 -28.00 -4.91
CA ALA A 318 -5.36 -27.23 -5.77
C ALA A 318 -4.11 -28.01 -6.23
N ALA A 319 -3.51 -28.81 -5.34
CA ALA A 319 -2.40 -29.69 -5.68
C ALA A 319 -2.83 -30.77 -6.70
N GLN A 320 -3.98 -31.41 -6.48
CA GLN A 320 -4.52 -32.39 -7.44
C GLN A 320 -4.79 -31.74 -8.81
N LEU A 321 -5.43 -30.58 -8.84
CA LEU A 321 -5.69 -29.84 -10.08
C LEU A 321 -4.40 -29.40 -10.78
N LEU A 322 -3.30 -29.16 -10.03
CA LEU A 322 -1.99 -28.84 -10.59
C LEU A 322 -1.39 -30.01 -11.36
N GLU A 323 -1.55 -31.24 -10.84
CA GLU A 323 -1.12 -32.47 -11.53
C GLU A 323 -1.97 -32.75 -12.78
N GLU A 324 -3.27 -32.50 -12.67
CA GLU A 324 -4.25 -32.80 -13.73
C GLU A 324 -4.41 -31.68 -14.76
N ALA A 325 -3.74 -30.55 -14.61
CA ALA A 325 -3.95 -29.33 -15.39
C ALA A 325 -3.81 -29.53 -16.92
N GLU A 326 -3.00 -30.50 -17.35
CA GLU A 326 -2.81 -30.84 -18.77
C GLU A 326 -4.01 -31.59 -19.38
N GLN A 327 -4.91 -32.13 -18.55
CA GLN A 327 -6.12 -32.82 -18.99
C GLN A 327 -7.26 -31.88 -19.36
N TYR A 328 -7.12 -30.59 -18.98
CA TYR A 328 -8.12 -29.55 -19.23
C TYR A 328 -7.75 -28.74 -20.48
N GLU A 329 -8.75 -28.40 -21.26
CA GLU A 329 -8.62 -27.49 -22.38
C GLU A 329 -9.22 -26.11 -22.03
N LEU A 330 -8.47 -25.05 -22.25
CA LEU A 330 -8.95 -23.68 -22.11
C LEU A 330 -9.44 -23.17 -23.45
N LEU A 331 -10.70 -22.78 -23.51
CA LEU A 331 -11.33 -22.20 -24.69
C LEU A 331 -11.49 -20.68 -24.46
N PRO A 332 -10.48 -19.85 -24.79
CA PRO A 332 -10.44 -18.45 -24.41
C PRO A 332 -11.48 -17.59 -25.11
N GLU A 333 -12.10 -18.10 -26.19
CA GLU A 333 -13.14 -17.41 -26.98
C GLU A 333 -14.54 -17.69 -26.47
N VAL A 334 -14.69 -18.64 -25.53
CA VAL A 334 -15.98 -19.03 -24.94
C VAL A 334 -16.20 -18.27 -23.65
N ALA A 335 -17.08 -17.27 -23.68
CA ALA A 335 -17.48 -16.51 -22.48
C ALA A 335 -18.79 -17.00 -21.89
N GLU A 336 -19.68 -17.55 -22.73
CA GLU A 336 -21.03 -17.99 -22.36
C GLU A 336 -21.34 -19.37 -22.94
N THR A 337 -22.33 -20.03 -22.41
CA THR A 337 -22.68 -21.42 -22.80
C THR A 337 -23.06 -21.55 -24.29
N TRP A 338 -23.66 -20.52 -24.87
CA TRP A 338 -24.00 -20.53 -26.31
C TRP A 338 -22.79 -20.37 -27.22
N ASP A 339 -21.72 -19.67 -26.77
CA ASP A 339 -20.48 -19.56 -27.56
C ASP A 339 -19.86 -20.95 -27.78
N TYR A 340 -19.98 -21.85 -26.78
CA TYR A 340 -19.53 -23.23 -26.89
C TYR A 340 -20.33 -24.03 -27.90
N ALA A 341 -21.60 -23.69 -28.10
CA ALA A 341 -22.46 -24.38 -29.08
C ALA A 341 -22.20 -23.95 -30.54
N GLU A 342 -21.49 -22.85 -30.75
CA GLU A 342 -21.09 -22.33 -32.08
C GLU A 342 -19.70 -22.81 -32.53
N LEU A 343 -18.89 -23.42 -31.62
CA LEU A 343 -17.62 -24.05 -31.94
C LEU A 343 -17.80 -25.44 -32.56
#